data_241b3c3fc0bee38968a8912fbe7e22c7
#
_entry.id   241b3c3fc0bee38968a8912fbe7e22c7
#
_cell.length_a   1.000
_cell.length_b   1.000
_cell.length_c   1.000
_cell.angle_alpha   90.00
_cell.angle_beta   90.00
_cell.angle_gamma   90.00
#
_symmetry.space_group_name_H-M   'P 1'
#
loop_
_entity.id
_entity.type
_entity.pdbx_description
1 polymer ?
#
loop_
_entity_poly.entity_id
_entity_poly.type
_entity_poly.pdbx_seq_one_letter_code
_entity_poly.pdbx_strand_id
1 'polypeptide(L)'
;PECAYAPWLDPALERAGVRAVCVELTNALGLGSERHLQPMRSADGPLLWLIDRAVIALAWGQGGYPSRPPYRDYHAYTTHRHRVRRIDGGRYDHVAATRQARADAAEFVSAVRARVRDGGVCVFAIDTELLGHWWYEGVQWLDAVLDEADRQGLALTTLDAAREHHEAVPAPAGLGSTSWGEGGDLRTWSGPKVAAFAWRARAAELALAATPNPSDRALRELLALQSSDWAFLADWELAGDYPEQRAQLHAEALARELRDPGAHESKVRGLAPWLAGWS
;
A
#
# COMPACT_ATOMS: atom_id res chain seq x y z
N PRO A 1 -7.09 -1.77 -0.37
CA PRO A 1 -5.69 -1.82 -0.80
C PRO A 1 -5.46 -0.89 -1.98
N GLU A 2 -4.17 -0.64 -2.33
CA GLU A 2 -3.72 0.08 -3.54
C GLU A 2 -4.21 1.53 -3.65
N CYS A 3 -4.60 2.13 -2.53
CA CYS A 3 -5.28 3.42 -2.51
C CYS A 3 -6.40 3.51 -3.55
N ALA A 4 -7.02 2.36 -3.82
CA ALA A 4 -8.05 2.20 -4.82
C ALA A 4 -9.42 2.60 -4.28
N TYR A 5 -10.20 3.26 -5.14
CA TYR A 5 -11.55 3.64 -4.81
C TYR A 5 -12.42 3.74 -6.07
N ALA A 6 -13.71 3.52 -5.88
CA ALA A 6 -14.72 3.81 -6.88
C ALA A 6 -16.04 4.17 -6.18
N PRO A 7 -16.77 5.21 -6.62
CA PRO A 7 -17.97 5.67 -5.93
C PRO A 7 -19.09 4.62 -5.81
N TRP A 8 -19.15 3.66 -6.72
CA TRP A 8 -20.12 2.56 -6.65
C TRP A 8 -19.85 1.58 -5.49
N LEU A 9 -18.67 1.67 -4.82
CA LEU A 9 -18.36 0.89 -3.61
C LEU A 9 -18.98 1.48 -2.34
N ASP A 10 -19.38 2.75 -2.34
CA ASP A 10 -19.85 3.45 -1.13
C ASP A 10 -20.92 2.68 -0.35
N PRO A 11 -21.99 2.15 -0.98
CA PRO A 11 -23.00 1.40 -0.24
C PRO A 11 -22.47 0.09 0.36
N ALA A 12 -21.43 -0.50 -0.23
CA ALA A 12 -20.80 -1.71 0.30
C ALA A 12 -19.86 -1.39 1.47
N LEU A 13 -19.09 -0.31 1.34
CA LEU A 13 -18.19 0.18 2.38
C LEU A 13 -18.98 0.62 3.64
N GLU A 14 -20.08 1.34 3.44
CA GLU A 14 -20.98 1.75 4.53
C GLU A 14 -21.57 0.52 5.28
N ARG A 15 -22.12 -0.45 4.54
CA ARG A 15 -22.64 -1.70 5.14
C ARG A 15 -21.57 -2.47 5.89
N ALA A 16 -20.33 -2.42 5.44
CA ALA A 16 -19.18 -3.05 6.11
C ALA A 16 -18.64 -2.23 7.30
N GLY A 17 -19.24 -1.06 7.62
CA GLY A 17 -18.79 -0.19 8.68
C GLY A 17 -17.47 0.53 8.41
N VAL A 18 -17.05 0.62 7.15
CA VAL A 18 -15.82 1.34 6.76
C VAL A 18 -16.09 2.84 6.81
N ARG A 19 -15.43 3.54 7.72
CA ARG A 19 -15.64 4.97 7.98
C ARG A 19 -14.73 5.88 7.16
N ALA A 20 -13.56 5.37 6.76
CA ALA A 20 -12.57 6.14 6.00
C ALA A 20 -11.72 5.21 5.13
N VAL A 21 -11.23 5.73 4.01
CA VAL A 21 -10.31 5.05 3.10
C VAL A 21 -9.22 6.02 2.62
N CYS A 22 -8.00 5.51 2.40
CA CYS A 22 -6.97 6.26 1.69
C CYS A 22 -7.15 6.06 0.19
N VAL A 23 -7.09 7.15 -0.58
CA VAL A 23 -7.40 7.14 -2.01
C VAL A 23 -6.40 7.95 -2.82
N GLU A 24 -6.19 7.55 -4.06
CA GLU A 24 -5.42 8.28 -5.06
C GLU A 24 -6.34 9.13 -5.94
N LEU A 25 -6.20 10.44 -5.94
CA LEU A 25 -7.02 11.36 -6.74
C LEU A 25 -6.19 12.34 -7.60
N THR A 26 -4.91 12.06 -7.85
CA THR A 26 -4.05 12.96 -8.64
C THR A 26 -4.60 13.22 -10.03
N ASN A 27 -5.20 12.22 -10.69
CA ASN A 27 -5.80 12.41 -12.02
C ASN A 27 -6.99 13.37 -12.00
N ALA A 28 -7.74 13.43 -10.90
CA ALA A 28 -8.90 14.31 -10.77
C ALA A 28 -8.54 15.72 -10.30
N LEU A 29 -7.46 15.87 -9.52
CA LEU A 29 -7.15 17.12 -8.83
C LEU A 29 -5.87 17.81 -9.36
N GLY A 30 -5.01 17.08 -10.04
CA GLY A 30 -3.66 17.52 -10.45
C GLY A 30 -2.60 17.23 -9.39
N LEU A 31 -1.40 16.85 -9.84
CA LEU A 31 -0.25 16.61 -8.97
C LEU A 31 0.10 17.87 -8.16
N GLY A 32 0.31 17.72 -6.85
CA GLY A 32 0.66 18.82 -5.96
C GLY A 32 -0.49 19.78 -5.62
N SER A 33 -1.70 19.53 -6.06
CA SER A 33 -2.87 20.34 -5.69
C SER A 33 -3.03 20.41 -4.16
N GLU A 34 -3.33 21.60 -3.63
CA GLU A 34 -3.60 21.78 -2.20
C GLU A 34 -4.85 21.04 -1.73
N ARG A 35 -5.74 20.71 -2.67
CA ARG A 35 -6.92 19.90 -2.38
C ARG A 35 -6.58 18.49 -1.86
N HIS A 36 -5.37 17.96 -2.09
CA HIS A 36 -4.91 16.71 -1.47
C HIS A 36 -4.73 16.80 0.05
N LEU A 37 -4.63 18.01 0.60
CA LEU A 37 -4.45 18.24 2.03
C LEU A 37 -5.76 18.30 2.80
N GLN A 38 -6.90 18.15 2.11
CA GLN A 38 -8.23 18.19 2.72
C GLN A 38 -8.92 16.84 2.58
N PRO A 39 -9.47 16.27 3.67
CA PRO A 39 -10.29 15.08 3.53
C PRO A 39 -11.54 15.41 2.68
N MET A 40 -11.98 14.44 1.91
CA MET A 40 -13.17 14.59 1.06
C MET A 40 -14.22 13.56 1.42
N ARG A 41 -15.46 13.81 1.04
CA ARG A 41 -16.57 12.87 1.22
C ARG A 41 -17.41 12.82 -0.05
N SER A 42 -17.71 11.62 -0.50
CA SER A 42 -18.80 11.42 -1.45
C SER A 42 -20.15 11.59 -0.73
N ALA A 43 -21.23 11.77 -1.48
CA ALA A 43 -22.54 12.11 -0.87
C ALA A 43 -22.98 11.08 0.18
N ASP A 44 -22.76 9.78 -0.08
CA ASP A 44 -23.26 8.68 0.75
C ASP A 44 -22.12 7.70 1.14
N GLY A 45 -20.86 8.14 1.10
CA GLY A 45 -19.71 7.25 1.26
C GLY A 45 -18.82 7.58 2.46
N PRO A 46 -17.75 6.81 2.63
CA PRO A 46 -16.76 7.01 3.66
C PRO A 46 -16.00 8.32 3.49
N LEU A 47 -15.26 8.71 4.51
CA LEU A 47 -14.27 9.77 4.42
C LEU A 47 -13.11 9.33 3.53
N LEU A 48 -12.72 10.17 2.57
CA LEU A 48 -11.62 9.94 1.67
C LEU A 48 -10.40 10.73 2.16
N TRP A 49 -9.34 10.03 2.54
CA TRP A 49 -8.03 10.62 2.82
C TRP A 49 -7.18 10.52 1.56
N LEU A 50 -6.78 11.64 1.01
CA LEU A 50 -6.08 11.71 -0.25
C LEU A 50 -4.58 11.55 -0.04
N ILE A 51 -3.97 10.56 -0.67
CA ILE A 51 -2.51 10.43 -0.63
C ILE A 51 -1.85 11.55 -1.43
N ASP A 52 -0.75 12.09 -0.93
CA ASP A 52 -0.01 13.17 -1.61
C ASP A 52 1.13 12.62 -2.45
N ARG A 53 0.86 12.39 -3.73
CA ARG A 53 1.84 11.83 -4.68
C ARG A 53 3.09 12.72 -4.84
N ALA A 54 2.97 14.04 -4.66
CA ALA A 54 4.11 14.93 -4.74
C ALA A 54 5.10 14.68 -3.60
N VAL A 55 4.59 14.38 -2.40
CA VAL A 55 5.42 14.02 -1.23
C VAL A 55 5.91 12.58 -1.33
N ILE A 56 5.05 11.65 -1.77
CA ILE A 56 5.43 10.24 -1.98
C ILE A 56 6.60 10.13 -2.96
N ALA A 57 6.62 10.94 -4.02
CA ALA A 57 7.67 10.93 -5.04
C ALA A 57 9.06 11.30 -4.49
N LEU A 58 9.16 11.98 -3.36
CA LEU A 58 10.46 12.24 -2.69
C LEU A 58 11.10 10.94 -2.21
N ALA A 59 10.30 10.04 -1.65
CA ALA A 59 10.77 8.74 -1.17
C ALA A 59 10.70 7.65 -2.25
N TRP A 60 9.63 7.61 -3.05
CA TRP A 60 9.38 6.55 -4.02
C TRP A 60 8.99 7.11 -5.39
N GLY A 61 9.90 7.84 -6.00
CA GLY A 61 9.78 8.37 -7.36
C GLY A 61 11.04 8.11 -8.16
N GLN A 62 11.00 8.41 -9.45
CA GLN A 62 12.21 8.41 -10.27
C GLN A 62 13.19 9.44 -9.69
N GLY A 63 14.36 8.98 -9.21
CA GLY A 63 15.31 9.82 -8.50
C GLY A 63 14.98 10.10 -7.03
N GLY A 64 14.03 9.36 -6.44
CA GLY A 64 13.71 9.43 -5.00
C GLY A 64 14.88 9.01 -4.11
N TYR A 65 14.72 9.17 -2.81
CA TYR A 65 15.81 8.95 -1.84
C TYR A 65 16.55 7.63 -2.01
N PRO A 66 15.88 6.47 -2.23
CA PRO A 66 16.57 5.19 -2.38
C PRO A 66 17.60 5.13 -3.51
N SER A 67 17.49 6.03 -4.51
CA SER A 67 18.43 6.10 -5.64
C SER A 67 19.69 6.95 -5.37
N ARG A 68 19.82 7.54 -4.19
CA ARG A 68 20.97 8.40 -3.85
C ARG A 68 22.27 7.61 -3.70
N PRO A 69 23.40 8.16 -4.18
CA PRO A 69 24.68 7.43 -4.29
C PRO A 69 25.17 6.70 -3.04
N PRO A 70 25.06 7.25 -1.80
CA PRO A 70 25.60 6.59 -0.62
C PRO A 70 24.87 5.31 -0.20
N TYR A 71 23.62 5.10 -0.66
CA TYR A 71 22.81 3.98 -0.24
C TYR A 71 23.26 2.67 -0.84
N ARG A 72 22.89 1.57 -0.17
CA ARG A 72 23.19 0.22 -0.62
C ARG A 72 22.40 -0.11 -1.88
N ASP A 73 23.11 -0.58 -2.91
CA ASP A 73 22.46 -1.06 -4.11
C ASP A 73 21.76 -2.41 -3.84
N TYR A 74 20.45 -2.43 -4.02
CA TYR A 74 19.65 -3.63 -3.86
C TYR A 74 19.92 -4.65 -4.97
N HIS A 75 20.24 -4.21 -6.19
CA HIS A 75 20.37 -5.05 -7.37
C HIS A 75 21.79 -5.56 -7.60
N ALA A 76 22.83 -4.94 -7.01
CA ALA A 76 24.22 -5.32 -7.20
C ALA A 76 24.66 -6.39 -6.20
N TYR A 77 24.87 -7.61 -6.72
CA TYR A 77 25.35 -8.75 -5.95
C TYR A 77 26.80 -9.11 -6.31
N THR A 78 27.56 -9.61 -5.32
CA THR A 78 28.80 -10.35 -5.57
C THR A 78 28.48 -11.77 -6.03
N THR A 79 29.51 -12.52 -6.48
CA THR A 79 29.41 -13.96 -6.80
C THR A 79 28.86 -14.79 -5.62
N HIS A 80 29.07 -14.36 -4.40
CA HIS A 80 28.55 -14.98 -3.17
C HIS A 80 27.23 -14.39 -2.69
N ARG A 81 26.52 -13.65 -3.54
CA ARG A 81 25.23 -13.00 -3.24
C ARG A 81 25.27 -11.99 -2.08
N HIS A 82 26.43 -11.37 -1.80
CA HIS A 82 26.51 -10.27 -0.85
C HIS A 82 26.26 -8.93 -1.55
N ARG A 83 25.50 -8.06 -0.92
CA ARG A 83 25.22 -6.68 -1.35
C ARG A 83 26.24 -5.74 -0.66
N VAL A 84 27.39 -5.53 -1.29
CA VAL A 84 28.51 -4.76 -0.74
C VAL A 84 28.75 -3.44 -1.49
N ARG A 85 27.92 -3.13 -2.46
CA ARG A 85 28.03 -1.91 -3.27
C ARG A 85 26.98 -0.89 -2.90
N ARG A 86 27.30 0.35 -3.11
CA ARG A 86 26.36 1.47 -3.09
C ARG A 86 25.87 1.78 -4.51
N ILE A 87 24.84 2.62 -4.61
CA ILE A 87 24.14 2.94 -5.87
C ILE A 87 25.10 3.42 -6.98
N ASP A 88 26.14 4.20 -6.66
CA ASP A 88 27.15 4.65 -7.64
C ASP A 88 28.23 3.60 -7.99
N GLY A 89 28.08 2.36 -7.52
CA GLY A 89 29.00 1.26 -7.77
C GLY A 89 30.21 1.20 -6.81
N GLY A 90 30.41 2.20 -5.96
CA GLY A 90 31.44 2.20 -4.93
C GLY A 90 31.22 1.15 -3.84
N ARG A 91 32.20 0.98 -2.96
CA ARG A 91 32.05 0.13 -1.78
C ARG A 91 31.07 0.77 -0.81
N TYR A 92 30.13 -0.04 -0.30
CA TYR A 92 29.16 0.42 0.69
C TYR A 92 29.83 0.86 1.99
N ASP A 93 29.43 2.04 2.50
CA ASP A 93 29.86 2.64 3.76
C ASP A 93 28.62 2.97 4.59
N HIS A 94 28.40 2.20 5.63
CA HIS A 94 27.26 2.35 6.51
C HIS A 94 27.19 3.72 7.18
N VAL A 95 28.33 4.30 7.56
CA VAL A 95 28.38 5.63 8.22
C VAL A 95 27.95 6.72 7.24
N ALA A 96 28.44 6.65 6.00
CA ALA A 96 28.03 7.59 4.95
C ALA A 96 26.55 7.46 4.61
N ALA A 97 26.04 6.21 4.49
CA ALA A 97 24.62 5.94 4.20
C ALA A 97 23.69 6.43 5.34
N THR A 98 24.06 6.19 6.61
CA THR A 98 23.30 6.69 7.77
C THR A 98 23.28 8.22 7.82
N ARG A 99 24.39 8.87 7.48
CA ARG A 99 24.43 10.36 7.40
C ARG A 99 23.50 10.86 6.30
N GLN A 100 23.49 10.19 5.16
CA GLN A 100 22.57 10.53 4.06
C GLN A 100 21.11 10.34 4.48
N ALA A 101 20.76 9.24 5.15
CA ALA A 101 19.40 9.00 5.63
C ALA A 101 18.89 10.10 6.55
N ARG A 102 19.75 10.62 7.43
CA ARG A 102 19.40 11.77 8.29
C ARG A 102 19.22 13.06 7.49
N ALA A 103 20.06 13.30 6.50
CA ALA A 103 19.92 14.48 5.63
C ALA A 103 18.62 14.42 4.81
N ASP A 104 18.28 13.22 4.30
CA ASP A 104 17.06 12.99 3.54
C ASP A 104 15.81 13.11 4.41
N ALA A 105 15.87 12.66 5.65
CA ALA A 105 14.80 12.85 6.62
C ALA A 105 14.55 14.33 6.92
N ALA A 106 15.62 15.12 7.10
CA ALA A 106 15.50 16.57 7.32
C ALA A 106 14.90 17.28 6.10
N GLU A 107 15.32 16.91 4.90
CA GLU A 107 14.76 17.42 3.64
C GLU A 107 13.27 17.04 3.52
N PHE A 108 12.91 15.78 3.77
CA PHE A 108 11.53 15.28 3.72
C PHE A 108 10.63 16.06 4.69
N VAL A 109 11.01 16.14 5.95
CA VAL A 109 10.22 16.87 6.97
C VAL A 109 10.07 18.34 6.61
N SER A 110 11.11 18.98 6.09
CA SER A 110 11.05 20.37 5.63
C SER A 110 10.08 20.55 4.46
N ALA A 111 10.08 19.59 3.52
CA ALA A 111 9.16 19.59 2.38
C ALA A 111 7.71 19.41 2.83
N VAL A 112 7.45 18.46 3.73
CA VAL A 112 6.09 18.23 4.29
C VAL A 112 5.61 19.45 5.08
N ARG A 113 6.47 20.06 5.90
CA ARG A 113 6.11 21.30 6.61
C ARG A 113 5.77 22.44 5.65
N ALA A 114 6.57 22.62 4.61
CA ALA A 114 6.25 23.60 3.57
C ALA A 114 4.91 23.29 2.88
N ARG A 115 4.61 22.00 2.68
CA ARG A 115 3.38 21.54 2.06
C ARG A 115 2.15 21.86 2.90
N VAL A 116 2.23 21.71 4.22
CA VAL A 116 1.11 21.93 5.16
C VAL A 116 1.16 23.28 5.89
N ARG A 117 1.97 24.21 5.43
CA ARG A 117 2.17 25.51 6.11
C ARG A 117 0.89 26.32 6.30
N ASP A 118 -0.05 26.19 5.34
CA ASP A 118 -1.35 26.89 5.35
C ASP A 118 -2.47 25.99 5.91
N GLY A 119 -2.11 24.89 6.56
CA GLY A 119 -2.99 23.92 7.18
C GLY A 119 -3.25 22.66 6.34
N GLY A 120 -4.10 21.78 6.85
CA GLY A 120 -4.46 20.51 6.21
C GLY A 120 -3.68 19.31 6.71
N VAL A 121 -3.88 18.16 6.08
CA VAL A 121 -3.24 16.87 6.39
C VAL A 121 -2.54 16.33 5.15
N CYS A 122 -1.24 16.14 5.22
CA CYS A 122 -0.49 15.45 4.18
C CYS A 122 -0.47 13.95 4.50
N VAL A 123 -1.08 13.14 3.63
CA VAL A 123 -1.08 11.68 3.76
C VAL A 123 0.07 11.09 2.94
N PHE A 124 1.07 10.57 3.65
CA PHE A 124 2.18 9.84 3.05
C PHE A 124 1.90 8.34 3.13
N ALA A 125 1.72 7.69 1.98
CA ALA A 125 1.45 6.26 1.86
C ALA A 125 2.51 5.60 1.00
N ILE A 126 3.13 4.54 1.53
CA ILE A 126 4.11 3.70 0.82
C ILE A 126 3.94 2.25 1.24
N ASP A 127 4.41 1.34 0.40
CA ASP A 127 4.51 -0.06 0.75
C ASP A 127 5.55 -0.27 1.85
N THR A 128 5.20 -1.05 2.87
CA THR A 128 6.05 -1.28 4.05
C THR A 128 7.38 -1.95 3.67
N GLU A 129 7.39 -2.82 2.67
CA GLU A 129 8.61 -3.51 2.23
C GLU A 129 9.63 -2.58 1.59
N LEU A 130 9.26 -1.37 1.15
CA LEU A 130 10.24 -0.38 0.74
C LEU A 130 11.29 -0.16 1.84
N LEU A 131 10.82 -0.07 3.09
CA LEU A 131 11.65 0.20 4.25
C LEU A 131 12.38 -1.06 4.73
N GLY A 132 13.66 -1.19 4.37
CA GLY A 132 14.52 -2.28 4.77
C GLY A 132 14.66 -3.42 3.75
N HIS A 133 13.68 -3.63 2.86
CA HIS A 133 13.79 -4.61 1.78
C HIS A 133 14.34 -3.98 0.49
N TRP A 134 13.59 -3.07 -0.13
CA TRP A 134 14.04 -2.39 -1.34
C TRP A 134 15.04 -1.27 -1.05
N TRP A 135 14.84 -0.56 0.02
CA TRP A 135 15.75 0.48 0.53
C TRP A 135 16.31 0.05 1.90
N TYR A 136 17.53 -0.45 1.90
CA TYR A 136 18.16 -1.03 3.10
C TYR A 136 18.18 -0.06 4.29
N GLU A 137 18.42 1.23 4.05
CA GLU A 137 18.46 2.28 5.06
C GLU A 137 17.08 2.88 5.36
N GLY A 138 16.02 2.40 4.72
CA GLY A 138 14.67 2.96 4.83
C GLY A 138 14.12 2.99 6.26
N VAL A 139 14.41 1.97 7.09
CA VAL A 139 14.02 1.97 8.51
C VAL A 139 14.77 3.05 9.29
N GLN A 140 16.07 3.24 9.01
CA GLN A 140 16.87 4.30 9.66
C GLN A 140 16.42 5.69 9.21
N TRP A 141 16.01 5.82 7.94
CA TRP A 141 15.43 7.05 7.44
C TRP A 141 14.11 7.36 8.15
N LEU A 142 13.21 6.38 8.31
CA LEU A 142 11.95 6.58 9.01
C LEU A 142 12.16 6.99 10.47
N ASP A 143 13.07 6.34 11.17
CA ASP A 143 13.47 6.72 12.54
C ASP A 143 13.93 8.19 12.59
N ALA A 144 14.81 8.57 11.66
CA ALA A 144 15.28 9.95 11.55
C ALA A 144 14.17 10.95 11.14
N VAL A 145 13.15 10.53 10.39
CA VAL A 145 11.96 11.34 10.07
C VAL A 145 11.16 11.64 11.33
N LEU A 146 10.98 10.66 12.23
CA LEU A 146 10.26 10.85 13.49
C LEU A 146 10.99 11.87 14.38
N ASP A 147 12.32 11.68 14.57
CA ASP A 147 13.15 12.62 15.34
C ASP A 147 13.12 14.04 14.74
N GLU A 148 13.20 14.13 13.43
CA GLU A 148 13.25 15.39 12.71
C GLU A 148 11.90 16.12 12.70
N ALA A 149 10.79 15.36 12.64
CA ALA A 149 9.45 15.90 12.76
C ALA A 149 9.24 16.59 14.12
N ASP A 150 9.67 15.93 15.20
CA ASP A 150 9.64 16.52 16.54
C ASP A 150 10.52 17.78 16.63
N ARG A 151 11.76 17.69 16.15
CA ARG A 151 12.71 18.80 16.14
C ARG A 151 12.23 20.02 15.35
N GLN A 152 11.56 19.80 14.21
CA GLN A 152 11.04 20.88 13.36
C GLN A 152 9.62 21.30 13.75
N GLY A 153 8.96 20.65 14.71
CA GLY A 153 7.59 20.93 15.12
C GLY A 153 6.56 20.55 14.04
N LEU A 154 6.80 19.47 13.28
CA LEU A 154 5.80 18.87 12.40
C LEU A 154 4.96 17.89 13.21
N ALA A 155 3.67 18.17 13.37
CA ALA A 155 2.77 17.25 14.07
C ALA A 155 2.53 16.00 13.22
N LEU A 156 2.81 14.84 13.79
CA LEU A 156 2.43 13.53 13.24
C LEU A 156 1.17 13.05 13.96
N THR A 157 0.24 12.45 13.20
CA THR A 157 -1.05 12.03 13.74
C THR A 157 -1.55 10.76 13.04
N THR A 158 -2.50 10.08 13.66
CA THR A 158 -3.27 9.02 13.00
C THR A 158 -4.43 9.63 12.19
N LEU A 159 -4.90 8.93 11.16
CA LEU A 159 -6.05 9.40 10.38
C LEU A 159 -7.33 9.51 11.22
N ASP A 160 -7.50 8.64 12.21
CA ASP A 160 -8.65 8.73 13.12
C ASP A 160 -8.60 10.00 14.00
N ALA A 161 -7.43 10.35 14.53
CA ALA A 161 -7.28 11.59 15.29
C ALA A 161 -7.39 12.84 14.38
N ALA A 162 -6.83 12.79 13.17
CA ALA A 162 -6.96 13.88 12.20
C ALA A 162 -8.43 14.16 11.83
N ARG A 163 -9.25 13.11 11.77
CA ARG A 163 -10.70 13.24 11.47
C ARG A 163 -11.45 14.12 12.47
N GLU A 164 -11.00 14.19 13.70
CA GLU A 164 -11.64 15.01 14.74
C GLU A 164 -11.38 16.51 14.56
N HIS A 165 -10.35 16.85 13.79
CA HIS A 165 -9.87 18.24 13.64
C HIS A 165 -9.98 18.79 12.22
N HIS A 166 -10.40 17.97 11.23
CA HIS A 166 -10.50 18.39 9.84
C HIS A 166 -11.89 18.08 9.26
N GLU A 167 -12.59 19.12 8.84
CA GLU A 167 -13.86 18.98 8.14
C GLU A 167 -13.64 18.48 6.71
N ALA A 168 -14.49 17.55 6.29
CA ALA A 168 -14.45 17.03 4.93
C ALA A 168 -15.14 17.98 3.96
N VAL A 169 -14.52 18.19 2.81
CA VAL A 169 -15.14 18.89 1.68
C VAL A 169 -15.79 17.88 0.73
N PRO A 170 -16.78 18.31 -0.11
CA PRO A 170 -17.37 17.42 -1.09
C PRO A 170 -16.32 16.87 -2.07
N ALA A 171 -16.38 15.57 -2.38
CA ALA A 171 -15.58 14.97 -3.42
C ALA A 171 -15.97 15.53 -4.81
N PRO A 172 -15.06 15.52 -5.80
CA PRO A 172 -15.36 15.98 -7.15
C PRO A 172 -16.55 15.21 -7.75
N ALA A 173 -17.45 15.93 -8.41
CA ALA A 173 -18.52 15.29 -9.17
C ALA A 173 -17.94 14.47 -10.34
N GLY A 174 -18.55 13.32 -10.62
CA GLY A 174 -18.12 12.46 -11.72
C GLY A 174 -16.80 11.72 -11.47
N LEU A 175 -16.41 11.55 -10.20
CA LEU A 175 -15.24 10.77 -9.84
C LEU A 175 -15.40 9.33 -10.36
N GLY A 176 -14.38 8.87 -11.12
CA GLY A 176 -14.30 7.50 -11.63
C GLY A 176 -13.62 6.54 -10.65
N SER A 177 -13.37 5.33 -11.12
CA SER A 177 -12.49 4.40 -10.41
C SER A 177 -11.06 4.90 -10.43
N THR A 178 -10.36 4.78 -9.30
CA THR A 178 -9.00 5.28 -9.13
C THR A 178 -8.15 4.33 -8.31
N SER A 179 -6.85 4.40 -8.47
CA SER A 179 -5.84 3.70 -7.66
C SER A 179 -4.47 4.38 -7.83
N TRP A 180 -3.46 3.96 -7.08
CA TRP A 180 -2.09 4.42 -7.31
C TRP A 180 -1.34 3.63 -8.39
N GLY A 181 -1.98 2.64 -9.00
CA GLY A 181 -1.43 1.84 -10.09
C GLY A 181 -1.23 2.63 -11.40
N GLU A 182 -0.79 1.94 -12.43
CA GLU A 182 -0.54 2.53 -13.74
C GLU A 182 -1.80 3.22 -14.29
N GLY A 183 -1.61 4.44 -14.79
CA GLY A 183 -2.71 5.25 -15.32
C GLY A 183 -3.66 5.81 -14.27
N GLY A 184 -3.47 5.49 -12.98
CA GLY A 184 -4.33 5.97 -11.90
C GLY A 184 -5.74 5.38 -11.91
N ASP A 185 -5.91 4.20 -12.49
CA ASP A 185 -7.17 3.46 -12.55
C ASP A 185 -6.97 2.01 -12.06
N LEU A 186 -7.92 1.11 -12.32
CA LEU A 186 -7.88 -0.27 -11.84
C LEU A 186 -7.28 -1.27 -12.83
N ARG A 187 -6.70 -0.83 -13.96
CA ARG A 187 -6.23 -1.73 -15.02
C ARG A 187 -5.19 -2.75 -14.57
N THR A 188 -4.30 -2.37 -13.66
CA THR A 188 -3.28 -3.27 -13.09
C THR A 188 -3.90 -4.48 -12.39
N TRP A 189 -5.10 -4.35 -11.81
CA TRP A 189 -5.75 -5.42 -11.05
C TRP A 189 -6.98 -6.03 -11.74
N SER A 190 -7.56 -5.37 -12.73
CA SER A 190 -8.77 -5.82 -13.42
C SER A 190 -8.70 -5.74 -14.94
N GLY A 191 -7.54 -5.38 -15.49
CA GLY A 191 -7.32 -5.37 -16.93
C GLY A 191 -7.42 -6.77 -17.57
N PRO A 192 -7.58 -6.85 -18.89
CA PRO A 192 -7.75 -8.15 -19.60
C PRO A 192 -6.61 -9.13 -19.33
N LYS A 193 -5.38 -8.67 -19.17
CA LYS A 193 -4.19 -9.49 -18.91
C LYS A 193 -4.27 -10.25 -17.57
N VAL A 194 -4.90 -9.64 -16.56
CA VAL A 194 -4.98 -10.15 -15.19
C VAL A 194 -6.40 -10.55 -14.74
N ALA A 195 -7.39 -10.45 -15.62
CA ALA A 195 -8.78 -10.72 -15.30
C ALA A 195 -9.03 -12.11 -14.68
N ALA A 196 -8.19 -13.10 -15.01
CA ALA A 196 -8.27 -14.44 -14.44
C ALA A 196 -8.13 -14.47 -12.92
N PHE A 197 -7.29 -13.60 -12.32
CA PHE A 197 -7.14 -13.48 -10.87
C PHE A 197 -8.43 -12.98 -10.23
N ALA A 198 -9.02 -11.91 -10.79
CA ALA A 198 -10.28 -11.36 -10.29
C ALA A 198 -11.43 -12.38 -10.34
N TRP A 199 -11.57 -13.11 -11.44
CA TRP A 199 -12.61 -14.14 -11.58
C TRP A 199 -12.39 -15.32 -10.65
N ARG A 200 -11.14 -15.75 -10.44
CA ARG A 200 -10.80 -16.81 -9.48
C ARG A 200 -11.12 -16.40 -8.06
N ALA A 201 -10.73 -15.18 -7.65
CA ALA A 201 -11.07 -14.63 -6.35
C ALA A 201 -12.58 -14.53 -6.16
N ARG A 202 -13.32 -14.04 -7.17
CA ARG A 202 -14.79 -13.96 -7.12
C ARG A 202 -15.47 -15.30 -6.98
N ALA A 203 -15.02 -16.32 -7.71
CA ALA A 203 -15.55 -17.69 -7.57
C ALA A 203 -15.33 -18.25 -6.16
N ALA A 204 -14.15 -18.00 -5.59
CA ALA A 204 -13.80 -18.38 -4.22
C ALA A 204 -14.65 -17.67 -3.16
N GLU A 205 -14.88 -16.36 -3.33
CA GLU A 205 -15.79 -15.57 -2.47
C GLU A 205 -17.19 -16.16 -2.43
N LEU A 206 -17.76 -16.47 -3.61
CA LEU A 206 -19.10 -17.05 -3.72
C LEU A 206 -19.18 -18.43 -3.07
N ALA A 207 -18.15 -19.26 -3.25
CA ALA A 207 -18.10 -20.59 -2.61
C ALA A 207 -18.02 -20.48 -1.08
N LEU A 208 -17.20 -19.56 -0.56
CA LEU A 208 -17.09 -19.34 0.88
C LEU A 208 -18.39 -18.76 1.45
N ALA A 209 -19.00 -17.78 0.78
CA ALA A 209 -20.25 -17.17 1.21
C ALA A 209 -21.44 -18.16 1.24
N ALA A 210 -21.39 -19.19 0.38
CA ALA A 210 -22.40 -20.27 0.35
C ALA A 210 -22.17 -21.34 1.43
N THR A 211 -21.04 -21.31 2.13
CA THR A 211 -20.67 -22.31 3.15
C THR A 211 -21.10 -21.84 4.53
N PRO A 212 -21.97 -22.57 5.25
CA PRO A 212 -22.33 -22.23 6.62
C PRO A 212 -21.12 -22.35 7.55
N ASN A 213 -20.87 -21.32 8.36
CA ASN A 213 -19.80 -21.27 9.35
C ASN A 213 -18.43 -21.70 8.79
N PRO A 214 -17.88 -20.98 7.81
CA PRO A 214 -16.60 -21.33 7.23
C PRO A 214 -15.50 -21.20 8.31
N SER A 215 -14.49 -22.09 8.26
CA SER A 215 -13.38 -22.04 9.20
C SER A 215 -12.53 -20.78 9.03
N ASP A 216 -11.87 -20.34 10.08
CA ASP A 216 -10.87 -19.24 10.04
C ASP A 216 -9.80 -19.51 8.97
N ARG A 217 -9.49 -20.77 8.74
CA ARG A 217 -8.52 -21.16 7.71
C ARG A 217 -9.06 -20.89 6.32
N ALA A 218 -10.33 -21.21 6.04
CA ALA A 218 -10.97 -20.91 4.78
C ALA A 218 -10.96 -19.40 4.51
N LEU A 219 -11.26 -18.60 5.54
CA LEU A 219 -11.16 -17.12 5.45
C LEU A 219 -9.74 -16.66 5.13
N ARG A 220 -8.71 -17.22 5.79
CA ARG A 220 -7.30 -16.85 5.51
C ARG A 220 -6.85 -17.24 4.11
N GLU A 221 -7.26 -18.40 3.60
CA GLU A 221 -6.94 -18.81 2.22
C GLU A 221 -7.61 -17.87 1.21
N LEU A 222 -8.85 -17.41 1.47
CA LEU A 222 -9.49 -16.41 0.63
C LEU A 222 -8.73 -15.08 0.67
N LEU A 223 -8.36 -14.58 1.84
CA LEU A 223 -7.57 -13.34 1.97
C LEU A 223 -6.22 -13.44 1.24
N ALA A 224 -5.55 -14.58 1.34
CA ALA A 224 -4.30 -14.82 0.61
C ALA A 224 -4.50 -14.90 -0.91
N LEU A 225 -5.62 -15.47 -1.36
CA LEU A 225 -5.99 -15.50 -2.78
C LEU A 225 -6.27 -14.09 -3.32
N GLN A 226 -6.87 -13.23 -2.49
CA GLN A 226 -7.23 -11.84 -2.84
C GLN A 226 -6.07 -10.85 -2.76
N SER A 227 -4.82 -11.30 -2.47
CA SER A 227 -3.68 -10.40 -2.49
C SER A 227 -3.58 -9.69 -3.84
N SER A 228 -3.49 -8.37 -3.80
CA SER A 228 -3.32 -7.51 -4.98
C SER A 228 -2.00 -7.77 -5.71
N ASP A 229 -0.99 -8.30 -5.00
CA ASP A 229 0.32 -8.63 -5.56
C ASP A 229 0.26 -9.64 -6.71
N TRP A 230 -0.68 -10.59 -6.69
CA TRP A 230 -0.74 -11.59 -7.77
C TRP A 230 -1.01 -10.94 -9.13
N ALA A 231 -1.97 -10.04 -9.19
CA ALA A 231 -2.28 -9.32 -10.42
C ALA A 231 -1.17 -8.33 -10.77
N PHE A 232 -0.64 -7.59 -9.80
CA PHE A 232 0.46 -6.64 -9.98
C PHE A 232 1.71 -7.32 -10.56
N LEU A 233 2.19 -8.39 -9.93
CA LEU A 233 3.37 -9.14 -10.40
C LEU A 233 3.19 -9.74 -11.79
N ALA A 234 1.96 -10.18 -12.12
CA ALA A 234 1.64 -10.74 -13.43
C ALA A 234 1.52 -9.66 -14.50
N ASP A 235 0.93 -8.51 -14.20
CA ASP A 235 0.77 -7.38 -15.12
C ASP A 235 2.14 -6.83 -15.55
N TRP A 236 3.04 -6.67 -14.60
CA TRP A 236 4.40 -6.15 -14.79
C TRP A 236 5.44 -7.22 -15.15
N GLU A 237 5.06 -8.51 -15.24
CA GLU A 237 5.95 -9.64 -15.56
C GLU A 237 7.18 -9.75 -14.64
N LEU A 238 7.02 -9.42 -13.36
CA LEU A 238 8.14 -9.29 -12.42
C LEU A 238 8.62 -10.62 -11.84
N ALA A 239 7.78 -11.68 -11.86
CA ALA A 239 8.06 -12.92 -11.14
C ALA A 239 7.70 -14.20 -11.92
N GLY A 240 7.66 -14.16 -13.25
CA GLY A 240 7.31 -15.30 -14.09
C GLY A 240 5.97 -15.93 -13.68
N ASP A 241 5.91 -17.24 -13.52
CA ASP A 241 4.68 -17.98 -13.17
C ASP A 241 4.33 -17.95 -11.67
N TYR A 242 5.14 -17.31 -10.84
CA TYR A 242 4.97 -17.31 -9.38
C TYR A 242 3.60 -16.80 -8.93
N PRO A 243 3.08 -15.66 -9.41
CA PRO A 243 1.77 -15.15 -8.99
C PRO A 243 0.64 -16.10 -9.35
N GLU A 244 0.66 -16.69 -10.54
CA GLU A 244 -0.35 -17.66 -10.98
C GLU A 244 -0.31 -18.92 -10.11
N GLN A 245 0.88 -19.48 -9.87
CA GLN A 245 1.05 -20.64 -8.99
C GLN A 245 0.56 -20.37 -7.57
N ARG A 246 0.84 -19.17 -7.01
CA ARG A 246 0.40 -18.82 -5.66
C ARG A 246 -1.11 -18.66 -5.57
N ALA A 247 -1.72 -17.92 -6.50
CA ALA A 247 -3.16 -17.76 -6.55
C ALA A 247 -3.89 -19.11 -6.71
N GLN A 248 -3.37 -19.99 -7.58
CA GLN A 248 -3.91 -21.32 -7.75
C GLN A 248 -3.81 -22.17 -6.47
N LEU A 249 -2.67 -22.16 -5.79
CA LEU A 249 -2.47 -22.89 -4.54
C LEU A 249 -3.44 -22.45 -3.44
N HIS A 250 -3.71 -21.14 -3.31
CA HIS A 250 -4.66 -20.62 -2.33
C HIS A 250 -6.10 -20.96 -2.69
N ALA A 251 -6.47 -20.89 -3.97
CA ALA A 251 -7.80 -21.29 -4.43
C ALA A 251 -8.05 -22.79 -4.16
N GLU A 252 -7.07 -23.65 -4.44
CA GLU A 252 -7.17 -25.09 -4.16
C GLU A 252 -7.20 -25.39 -2.67
N ALA A 253 -6.40 -24.68 -1.85
CA ALA A 253 -6.39 -24.84 -0.41
C ALA A 253 -7.75 -24.46 0.18
N LEU A 254 -8.32 -23.34 -0.25
CA LEU A 254 -9.68 -22.94 0.10
C LEU A 254 -10.70 -24.02 -0.27
N ALA A 255 -10.69 -24.48 -1.52
CA ALA A 255 -11.64 -25.50 -1.99
C ALA A 255 -11.52 -26.82 -1.23
N ARG A 256 -10.31 -27.21 -0.80
CA ARG A 256 -10.11 -28.37 0.08
C ARG A 256 -10.67 -28.13 1.46
N GLU A 257 -10.38 -26.99 2.07
CA GLU A 257 -10.84 -26.63 3.42
C GLU A 257 -12.37 -26.55 3.49
N LEU A 258 -13.03 -26.03 2.45
CA LEU A 258 -14.50 -26.00 2.39
C LEU A 258 -15.14 -27.39 2.29
N ARG A 259 -14.43 -28.40 1.71
CA ARG A 259 -14.92 -29.78 1.63
C ARG A 259 -14.65 -30.60 2.86
N ASP A 260 -13.49 -30.41 3.50
CA ASP A 260 -13.02 -31.19 4.65
C ASP A 260 -12.22 -30.31 5.61
N PRO A 261 -12.92 -29.57 6.49
CA PRO A 261 -12.31 -28.61 7.39
C PRO A 261 -11.27 -29.25 8.33
N GLY A 262 -10.07 -28.68 8.36
CA GLY A 262 -8.99 -29.12 9.25
C GLY A 262 -8.21 -30.34 8.77
N ALA A 263 -8.57 -30.97 7.64
CA ALA A 263 -7.88 -32.17 7.14
C ALA A 263 -6.44 -31.94 6.68
N HIS A 264 -6.05 -30.69 6.45
CA HIS A 264 -4.74 -30.34 5.90
C HIS A 264 -4.00 -29.32 6.77
N GLU A 265 -2.68 -29.34 6.75
CA GLU A 265 -1.87 -28.34 7.44
C GLU A 265 -2.00 -26.95 6.76
N SER A 266 -2.21 -25.90 7.55
CA SER A 266 -2.31 -24.52 7.06
C SER A 266 -0.93 -23.89 6.87
N LYS A 267 -0.69 -23.32 5.69
CA LYS A 267 0.49 -22.49 5.41
C LYS A 267 0.24 -20.99 5.67
N VAL A 268 -1.00 -20.61 5.93
CA VAL A 268 -1.42 -19.22 6.15
C VAL A 268 -1.83 -18.92 7.62
N ARG A 269 -1.44 -19.78 8.55
CA ARG A 269 -1.83 -19.68 9.97
C ARG A 269 -1.47 -18.35 10.65
N GLY A 270 -0.44 -17.66 10.17
CA GLY A 270 -0.03 -16.35 10.66
C GLY A 270 -0.75 -15.18 10.00
N LEU A 271 -1.53 -15.41 8.94
CA LEU A 271 -2.27 -14.37 8.25
C LEU A 271 -3.52 -13.99 9.06
N ALA A 272 -3.79 -12.69 9.18
CA ALA A 272 -4.96 -12.15 9.88
C ALA A 272 -5.20 -12.83 11.26
N PRO A 273 -4.30 -12.65 12.22
CA PRO A 273 -4.37 -13.37 13.53
C PRO A 273 -5.62 -13.01 14.34
N TRP A 274 -6.28 -11.90 14.00
CA TRP A 274 -7.46 -11.38 14.70
C TRP A 274 -8.81 -11.85 14.14
N LEU A 275 -8.82 -12.74 13.14
CA LEU A 275 -10.07 -13.29 12.58
C LEU A 275 -10.91 -14.06 13.61
N ALA A 276 -10.29 -14.62 14.63
CA ALA A 276 -10.96 -15.39 15.70
C ALA A 276 -11.97 -14.58 16.55
N GLY A 277 -12.32 -13.39 16.20
CA GLY A 277 -13.33 -12.54 16.87
C GLY A 277 -14.52 -12.16 15.98
N TRP A 278 -14.66 -12.77 14.81
CA TRP A 278 -15.70 -12.43 13.82
C TRP A 278 -16.85 -13.47 13.75
N SER A 279 -16.88 -14.41 14.68
CA SER A 279 -17.96 -15.41 14.81
C SER A 279 -19.14 -14.91 15.66
#